data_98af2cae435116ac6a7ca2662c0e18b0
#
_entry.id   98af2cae435116ac6a7ca2662c0e18b0
#
_cell.length_a   1.000
_cell.length_b   1.000
_cell.length_c   1.000
_cell.angle_alpha   90.00
_cell.angle_beta   90.00
_cell.angle_gamma   90.00
#
_symmetry.space_group_name_H-M   'P 1'
#
loop_
_entity.id
_entity.type
_entity.pdbx_description
1 polymer ?
#
loop_
_entity_poly.entity_id
_entity_poly.type
_entity_poly.pdbx_seq_one_letter_code
_entity_poly.pdbx_strand_id
1 'polypeptide(L)'
;EKTAAASDYREQQAWNAAEAGYKRAVAALSNKNNDWRWLTPEEYIRDSDSANFAHLSIDGNKVDQDEIWYAVSIMGNNADIVSGYIPEEDVVYQITAVGSCQGVRKVIRKTYVLGDDDSSGDGDSGGEETLELPGLVQAGGTVTITNNQAGELNGDLYGSGFFDSSGNQFSSGHTQGTYPNMLKTHIPESVFQKSSYKDLNTMLRTDQWNWIFNLEAGKNYIWDLKSDVAWNVGNYVGNECTINAEESSGKVIFIDNSTEYLKGNIIGPSQGKPVTFIFTKTIKINAKITGNVRIFTSADFTFDNQAATGLIMFMSNGKMEIIGSINKGFLSSDKNIIIANQAFYGQAQVKGNFETKGTIHYSDAVLKAPGFTVPKGMN
;
A
#
# COMPACT_ATOMS: atom_id res chain seq x y z
N GLU A 1 21.02 -32.08 -5.04
CA GLU A 1 20.51 -30.97 -5.85
C GLU A 1 19.19 -31.27 -6.56
N LYS A 2 19.02 -32.43 -7.24
CA LYS A 2 17.77 -32.79 -7.92
C LYS A 2 16.56 -32.97 -6.99
N THR A 3 16.78 -33.42 -5.75
CA THR A 3 15.72 -33.61 -4.75
C THR A 3 15.20 -32.28 -4.16
N ALA A 4 16.06 -31.28 -3.96
CA ALA A 4 15.66 -29.95 -3.47
C ALA A 4 14.80 -29.23 -4.52
N ALA A 5 15.24 -29.18 -5.77
CA ALA A 5 14.47 -28.54 -6.85
C ALA A 5 13.09 -29.17 -7.07
N ALA A 6 12.95 -30.48 -6.89
CA ALA A 6 11.65 -31.17 -6.96
C ALA A 6 10.74 -30.85 -5.77
N SER A 7 11.31 -30.61 -4.58
CA SER A 7 10.57 -30.18 -3.41
C SER A 7 10.02 -28.76 -3.60
N ASP A 8 10.88 -27.83 -4.03
CA ASP A 8 10.51 -26.43 -4.27
C ASP A 8 9.41 -26.31 -5.34
N TYR A 9 9.51 -27.12 -6.42
CA TYR A 9 8.47 -27.17 -7.45
C TYR A 9 7.12 -27.61 -6.87
N ARG A 10 7.08 -28.68 -6.06
CA ARG A 10 5.83 -29.17 -5.45
C ARG A 10 5.23 -28.17 -4.49
N GLU A 11 6.06 -27.50 -3.70
CA GLU A 11 5.62 -26.43 -2.80
C GLU A 11 5.00 -25.27 -3.56
N GLN A 12 5.62 -24.83 -4.64
CA GLN A 12 5.09 -23.77 -5.49
C GLN A 12 3.76 -24.15 -6.15
N GLN A 13 3.64 -25.40 -6.66
CA GLN A 13 2.40 -25.88 -7.26
C GLN A 13 1.28 -26.02 -6.22
N ALA A 14 1.58 -26.48 -5.01
CA ALA A 14 0.61 -26.54 -3.92
C ALA A 14 0.12 -25.12 -3.52
N TRP A 15 1.03 -24.15 -3.48
CA TRP A 15 0.68 -22.75 -3.23
C TRP A 15 -0.23 -22.18 -4.33
N ASN A 16 0.14 -22.37 -5.61
CA ASN A 16 -0.66 -21.92 -6.75
C ASN A 16 -2.08 -22.53 -6.74
N ALA A 17 -2.19 -23.80 -6.36
CA ALA A 17 -3.49 -24.46 -6.22
C ALA A 17 -4.33 -23.85 -5.09
N ALA A 18 -3.74 -23.57 -3.92
CA ALA A 18 -4.44 -22.90 -2.82
C ALA A 18 -4.92 -21.50 -3.22
N GLU A 19 -4.10 -20.77 -3.94
CA GLU A 19 -4.43 -19.43 -4.44
C GLU A 19 -5.58 -19.47 -5.46
N ALA A 20 -5.58 -20.43 -6.38
CA ALA A 20 -6.68 -20.63 -7.32
C ALA A 20 -8.02 -20.90 -6.60
N GLY A 21 -7.99 -21.73 -5.55
CA GLY A 21 -9.15 -21.99 -4.70
C GLY A 21 -9.65 -20.74 -3.99
N TYR A 22 -8.75 -19.97 -3.40
CA TYR A 22 -9.09 -18.71 -2.74
C TYR A 22 -9.72 -17.70 -3.72
N LYS A 23 -9.10 -17.50 -4.90
CA LYS A 23 -9.64 -16.59 -5.94
C LYS A 23 -11.04 -17.00 -6.40
N ARG A 24 -11.29 -18.31 -6.53
CA ARG A 24 -12.63 -18.84 -6.85
C ARG A 24 -13.65 -18.49 -5.77
N ALA A 25 -13.27 -18.60 -4.49
CA ALA A 25 -14.14 -18.27 -3.36
C ALA A 25 -14.51 -16.78 -3.35
N VAL A 26 -13.54 -15.89 -3.50
CA VAL A 26 -13.78 -14.45 -3.56
C VAL A 26 -14.68 -14.10 -4.74
N ALA A 27 -14.42 -14.64 -5.93
CA ALA A 27 -15.27 -14.40 -7.10
C ALA A 27 -16.71 -14.90 -6.90
N ALA A 28 -16.88 -16.05 -6.25
CA ALA A 28 -18.21 -16.59 -5.96
C ALA A 28 -19.00 -15.73 -4.95
N LEU A 29 -18.33 -15.24 -3.90
CA LEU A 29 -18.93 -14.32 -2.92
C LEU A 29 -19.29 -12.99 -3.59
N SER A 30 -18.39 -12.38 -4.36
CA SER A 30 -18.60 -11.10 -5.05
C SER A 30 -19.75 -11.17 -6.06
N ASN A 31 -19.90 -12.29 -6.75
CA ASN A 31 -20.99 -12.51 -7.72
C ASN A 31 -22.31 -12.95 -7.05
N LYS A 32 -22.38 -12.95 -5.71
CA LYS A 32 -23.54 -13.42 -4.94
C LYS A 32 -24.04 -14.78 -5.42
N ASN A 33 -23.09 -15.70 -5.68
CA ASN A 33 -23.39 -17.06 -6.11
C ASN A 33 -24.23 -17.76 -5.04
N ASN A 34 -25.07 -18.70 -5.43
CA ASN A 34 -25.87 -19.54 -4.54
C ASN A 34 -25.55 -21.03 -4.68
N ASP A 35 -24.65 -21.40 -5.57
CA ASP A 35 -24.19 -22.80 -5.75
C ASP A 35 -22.81 -23.00 -5.07
N TRP A 36 -22.87 -23.59 -3.88
CA TRP A 36 -21.72 -23.84 -3.02
C TRP A 36 -21.35 -25.32 -2.91
N ARG A 37 -21.90 -26.17 -3.81
CA ARG A 37 -21.63 -27.63 -3.79
C ARG A 37 -20.16 -28.00 -3.98
N TRP A 38 -19.36 -27.08 -4.46
CA TRP A 38 -17.93 -27.26 -4.66
C TRP A 38 -17.10 -26.93 -3.41
N LEU A 39 -17.70 -26.42 -2.35
CA LEU A 39 -17.00 -26.17 -1.09
C LEU A 39 -16.79 -27.48 -0.31
N THR A 40 -15.71 -27.49 0.45
CA THR A 40 -15.38 -28.52 1.42
C THR A 40 -15.72 -28.02 2.81
N PRO A 41 -16.48 -28.75 3.63
CA PRO A 41 -16.75 -28.34 5.01
C PRO A 41 -15.46 -28.09 5.80
N GLU A 42 -15.48 -27.06 6.67
CA GLU A 42 -14.29 -26.63 7.42
C GLU A 42 -13.73 -27.74 8.32
N GLU A 43 -14.59 -28.61 8.85
CA GLU A 43 -14.19 -29.76 9.67
C GLU A 43 -13.19 -30.67 8.94
N TYR A 44 -13.39 -30.90 7.61
CA TYR A 44 -12.49 -31.73 6.81
C TYR A 44 -11.20 -31.02 6.41
N ILE A 45 -11.22 -29.68 6.39
CA ILE A 45 -10.03 -28.86 6.09
C ILE A 45 -9.14 -28.71 7.31
N ARG A 46 -9.73 -28.61 8.52
CA ARG A 46 -8.98 -28.51 9.79
C ARG A 46 -8.18 -29.76 10.10
N ASP A 47 -8.72 -30.90 9.77
CA ASP A 47 -8.11 -32.20 10.07
C ASP A 47 -7.13 -32.60 8.96
N SER A 48 -6.12 -31.74 8.75
CA SER A 48 -5.14 -31.83 7.67
C SER A 48 -4.29 -33.12 7.68
N ASP A 49 -4.30 -33.86 8.79
CA ASP A 49 -3.57 -35.12 8.95
C ASP A 49 -4.46 -36.35 8.68
N SER A 50 -5.76 -36.16 8.45
CA SER A 50 -6.68 -37.28 8.21
C SER A 50 -6.51 -37.86 6.79
N ALA A 51 -6.57 -39.18 6.69
CA ALA A 51 -6.54 -39.88 5.40
C ALA A 51 -7.70 -39.45 4.46
N ASN A 52 -8.77 -38.92 5.01
CA ASN A 52 -9.93 -38.42 4.27
C ASN A 52 -9.65 -37.16 3.46
N PHE A 53 -8.71 -36.31 3.90
CA PHE A 53 -8.36 -35.09 3.17
C PHE A 53 -7.78 -35.36 1.78
N ALA A 54 -7.07 -36.45 1.60
CA ALA A 54 -6.48 -36.84 0.31
C ALA A 54 -7.53 -37.20 -0.76
N HIS A 55 -8.76 -37.51 -0.36
CA HIS A 55 -9.86 -37.90 -1.24
C HIS A 55 -10.83 -36.77 -1.59
N LEU A 56 -10.68 -35.59 -0.97
CA LEU A 56 -11.50 -34.44 -1.27
C LEU A 56 -11.01 -33.77 -2.56
N SER A 57 -11.62 -34.13 -3.67
CA SER A 57 -11.45 -33.44 -4.94
C SER A 57 -12.61 -32.46 -5.12
N ILE A 58 -12.30 -31.23 -5.51
CA ILE A 58 -13.32 -30.24 -5.83
C ILE A 58 -13.90 -30.58 -7.18
N ASP A 59 -15.24 -30.70 -7.25
CA ASP A 59 -15.99 -31.06 -8.45
C ASP A 59 -15.57 -32.41 -9.10
N GLY A 60 -14.85 -33.26 -8.37
CA GLY A 60 -14.32 -34.50 -8.91
C GLY A 60 -13.24 -34.33 -9.97
N ASN A 61 -12.87 -33.11 -10.29
CA ASN A 61 -11.86 -32.80 -11.30
C ASN A 61 -10.51 -32.45 -10.65
N LYS A 62 -9.46 -33.14 -11.07
CA LYS A 62 -8.09 -32.75 -10.77
C LYS A 62 -7.74 -31.51 -11.59
N VAL A 63 -7.03 -30.57 -10.98
CA VAL A 63 -6.57 -29.35 -11.66
C VAL A 63 -5.48 -29.68 -12.69
N ASP A 64 -4.76 -30.77 -12.49
CA ASP A 64 -3.72 -31.29 -13.40
C ASP A 64 -3.59 -32.79 -13.26
N GLN A 65 -2.99 -33.45 -14.27
CA GLN A 65 -2.68 -34.89 -14.30
C GLN A 65 -1.65 -35.31 -13.23
N ASP A 66 -0.89 -34.36 -12.68
CA ASP A 66 0.14 -34.59 -11.65
C ASP A 66 -0.38 -34.56 -10.20
N GLU A 67 -1.68 -34.81 -9.98
CA GLU A 67 -2.31 -34.82 -8.66
C GLU A 67 -2.26 -33.47 -7.94
N ILE A 68 -2.37 -32.39 -8.71
CA ILE A 68 -2.56 -31.04 -8.16
C ILE A 68 -4.06 -30.81 -7.91
N TRP A 69 -4.40 -30.37 -6.71
CA TRP A 69 -5.80 -30.06 -6.37
C TRP A 69 -5.88 -28.97 -5.31
N TYR A 70 -7.06 -28.37 -5.16
CA TYR A 70 -7.38 -27.48 -4.05
C TYR A 70 -8.72 -27.84 -3.42
N ALA A 71 -8.86 -27.49 -2.13
CA ALA A 71 -10.10 -27.57 -1.38
C ALA A 71 -10.36 -26.22 -0.72
N VAL A 72 -11.61 -25.81 -0.64
CA VAL A 72 -11.99 -24.51 -0.06
C VAL A 72 -13.17 -24.67 0.89
N SER A 73 -13.06 -24.08 2.08
CA SER A 73 -14.22 -23.81 2.93
C SER A 73 -14.45 -22.30 3.03
N ILE A 74 -15.70 -21.92 3.21
CA ILE A 74 -16.12 -20.56 3.51
C ILE A 74 -17.06 -20.60 4.70
N MET A 75 -16.72 -19.87 5.75
CA MET A 75 -17.58 -19.70 6.92
C MET A 75 -18.08 -18.24 6.95
N GLY A 76 -19.40 -18.08 7.06
CA GLY A 76 -20.05 -16.79 7.31
C GLY A 76 -20.79 -16.84 8.64
N ASN A 77 -20.64 -15.82 9.50
CA ASN A 77 -21.24 -15.79 10.84
C ASN A 77 -20.95 -17.06 11.70
N ASN A 78 -19.71 -17.57 11.62
CA ASN A 78 -19.24 -18.78 12.30
C ASN A 78 -19.92 -20.10 11.88
N ALA A 79 -20.54 -20.14 10.73
CA ALA A 79 -21.11 -21.36 10.13
C ALA A 79 -20.61 -21.57 8.70
N ASP A 80 -20.49 -22.84 8.29
CA ASP A 80 -20.15 -23.17 6.90
C ASP A 80 -21.25 -22.69 5.94
N ILE A 81 -20.84 -22.12 4.83
CA ILE A 81 -21.76 -21.76 3.74
C ILE A 81 -22.20 -23.04 3.04
N VAL A 82 -23.50 -23.19 2.90
CA VAL A 82 -24.13 -24.34 2.24
C VAL A 82 -24.87 -23.92 0.97
N SER A 83 -25.18 -24.90 0.12
CA SER A 83 -25.92 -24.64 -1.12
C SER A 83 -27.26 -23.91 -0.85
N GLY A 84 -27.51 -22.86 -1.65
CA GLY A 84 -28.64 -21.96 -1.47
C GLY A 84 -28.36 -20.73 -0.59
N TYR A 85 -27.22 -20.65 0.07
CA TYR A 85 -26.83 -19.46 0.81
C TYR A 85 -26.54 -18.30 -0.18
N ILE A 86 -27.08 -17.13 0.11
CA ILE A 86 -26.83 -15.91 -0.67
C ILE A 86 -25.92 -15.01 0.17
N PRO A 87 -24.74 -14.64 -0.34
CA PRO A 87 -23.83 -13.76 0.38
C PRO A 87 -24.46 -12.41 0.70
N GLU A 88 -24.27 -11.97 1.95
CA GLU A 88 -24.82 -10.73 2.49
C GLU A 88 -23.67 -9.71 2.64
N GLU A 89 -24.00 -8.44 2.46
CA GLU A 89 -23.08 -7.32 2.70
C GLU A 89 -22.81 -7.20 4.20
N ASP A 90 -21.63 -6.67 4.56
CA ASP A 90 -21.17 -6.50 5.95
C ASP A 90 -20.92 -7.81 6.75
N VAL A 91 -21.09 -8.97 6.14
CA VAL A 91 -20.71 -10.25 6.75
C VAL A 91 -19.23 -10.53 6.54
N VAL A 92 -18.54 -10.88 7.62
CA VAL A 92 -17.13 -11.32 7.56
C VAL A 92 -17.10 -12.81 7.19
N TYR A 93 -16.63 -13.10 5.99
CA TYR A 93 -16.42 -14.47 5.52
C TYR A 93 -15.00 -14.92 5.83
N GLN A 94 -14.85 -16.06 6.50
CA GLN A 94 -13.56 -16.71 6.66
C GLN A 94 -13.38 -17.71 5.52
N ILE A 95 -12.38 -17.51 4.69
CA ILE A 95 -12.04 -18.40 3.58
C ILE A 95 -10.79 -19.17 3.95
N THR A 96 -10.87 -20.50 3.93
CA THR A 96 -9.73 -21.41 4.04
C THR A 96 -9.57 -22.16 2.72
N ALA A 97 -8.46 -21.95 2.03
CA ALA A 97 -8.12 -22.67 0.81
C ALA A 97 -6.86 -23.52 1.03
N VAL A 98 -6.94 -24.78 0.68
CA VAL A 98 -5.81 -25.72 0.74
C VAL A 98 -5.47 -26.16 -0.67
N GLY A 99 -4.20 -26.04 -1.04
CA GLY A 99 -3.66 -26.59 -2.27
C GLY A 99 -2.75 -27.76 -1.98
N SER A 100 -2.73 -28.74 -2.86
CA SER A 100 -1.86 -29.91 -2.76
C SER A 100 -1.23 -30.25 -4.11
N CYS A 101 0.04 -30.62 -4.04
CA CYS A 101 0.78 -31.20 -5.17
C CYS A 101 1.60 -32.38 -4.69
N GLN A 102 1.27 -33.59 -5.14
CA GLN A 102 1.98 -34.82 -4.80
C GLN A 102 2.23 -34.99 -3.28
N GLY A 103 1.22 -34.72 -2.46
CA GLY A 103 1.27 -34.84 -1.00
C GLY A 103 1.84 -33.62 -0.25
N VAL A 104 2.45 -32.66 -0.94
CA VAL A 104 2.83 -31.36 -0.34
C VAL A 104 1.60 -30.46 -0.27
N ARG A 105 1.33 -29.89 0.88
CA ARG A 105 0.15 -29.04 1.11
C ARG A 105 0.55 -27.63 1.53
N LYS A 106 -0.23 -26.65 1.05
CA LYS A 106 -0.16 -25.24 1.47
C LYS A 106 -1.56 -24.76 1.80
N VAL A 107 -1.67 -23.88 2.80
CA VAL A 107 -2.95 -23.38 3.30
C VAL A 107 -2.96 -21.87 3.27
N ILE A 108 -4.01 -21.29 2.69
CA ILE A 108 -4.33 -19.86 2.74
C ILE A 108 -5.57 -19.71 3.62
N ARG A 109 -5.48 -18.87 4.66
CA ARG A 109 -6.63 -18.49 5.50
C ARG A 109 -6.74 -16.99 5.52
N LYS A 110 -7.89 -16.48 5.05
CA LYS A 110 -8.15 -15.04 4.99
C LYS A 110 -9.61 -14.74 5.28
N THR A 111 -9.84 -13.51 5.73
CA THR A 111 -11.19 -12.94 5.85
C THR A 111 -11.52 -12.13 4.59
N TYR A 112 -12.79 -12.15 4.22
CA TYR A 112 -13.36 -11.38 3.13
C TYR A 112 -14.69 -10.78 3.58
N VAL A 113 -14.96 -9.52 3.25
CA VAL A 113 -16.25 -8.86 3.53
C VAL A 113 -16.87 -8.46 2.19
N LEU A 114 -18.12 -8.91 1.95
CA LEU A 114 -18.84 -8.51 0.76
C LEU A 114 -19.38 -7.08 0.94
N GLY A 115 -19.12 -6.22 -0.03
CA GLY A 115 -19.47 -4.80 0.08
C GLY A 115 -18.32 -3.94 0.62
N ASP A 116 -17.33 -4.50 1.28
CA ASP A 116 -16.02 -3.90 1.32
C ASP A 116 -15.45 -4.04 -0.09
N ASP A 117 -15.48 -2.94 -0.85
CA ASP A 117 -14.72 -2.82 -2.10
C ASP A 117 -13.18 -2.80 -1.83
N ASP A 118 -12.72 -3.49 -0.81
CA ASP A 118 -11.38 -4.08 -0.73
C ASP A 118 -11.18 -5.15 -1.82
N SER A 119 -12.17 -5.31 -2.70
CA SER A 119 -12.01 -5.87 -4.05
C SER A 119 -11.30 -4.89 -5.01
N SER A 120 -10.75 -3.76 -4.55
CA SER A 120 -9.52 -3.26 -5.11
C SER A 120 -8.52 -4.39 -4.92
N GLY A 121 -8.72 -5.40 -5.73
CA GLY A 121 -7.94 -6.57 -6.03
C GLY A 121 -6.69 -6.84 -5.19
N ASP A 122 -6.83 -6.92 -3.89
CA ASP A 122 -5.84 -7.59 -3.07
C ASP A 122 -6.12 -9.11 -3.09
N GLY A 123 -6.58 -9.59 -4.26
CA GLY A 123 -6.50 -10.96 -4.70
C GLY A 123 -5.09 -11.39 -5.04
N ASP A 124 -4.09 -10.60 -4.72
CA ASP A 124 -2.69 -10.98 -4.78
C ASP A 124 -2.05 -10.84 -3.40
N SER A 125 -2.36 -11.79 -2.55
CA SER A 125 -1.44 -12.16 -1.49
C SER A 125 -0.44 -13.19 -2.03
N GLY A 126 0.11 -12.97 -3.17
CA GLY A 126 1.50 -13.20 -3.40
C GLY A 126 2.19 -12.36 -2.33
N GLY A 127 3.04 -12.96 -1.52
CA GLY A 127 3.58 -12.38 -0.31
C GLY A 127 3.83 -10.89 -0.47
N GLU A 128 3.53 -10.11 0.57
CA GLU A 128 3.94 -8.71 0.61
C GLU A 128 5.35 -8.68 0.03
N GLU A 129 5.49 -8.31 -1.23
CA GLU A 129 6.79 -8.08 -1.82
C GLU A 129 7.30 -6.84 -1.12
N THR A 130 8.10 -7.09 -0.11
CA THR A 130 8.91 -6.04 0.50
C THR A 130 9.72 -5.48 -0.64
N LEU A 131 9.42 -4.25 -1.01
CA LEU A 131 10.13 -3.55 -2.04
C LEU A 131 11.56 -3.34 -1.51
N GLU A 132 12.53 -4.04 -2.07
CA GLU A 132 13.93 -3.78 -1.77
C GLU A 132 14.47 -2.77 -2.77
N LEU A 133 14.68 -1.54 -2.31
CA LEU A 133 15.42 -0.55 -3.07
C LEU A 133 16.90 -0.60 -2.66
N PRO A 134 17.80 -0.87 -3.57
CA PRO A 134 19.21 -0.65 -3.30
C PRO A 134 19.49 0.85 -3.17
N GLY A 135 20.14 1.21 -2.08
CA GLY A 135 20.64 2.55 -1.87
C GLY A 135 19.65 3.59 -1.32
N LEU A 136 20.14 4.80 -1.21
CA LEU A 136 19.46 5.96 -0.67
C LEU A 136 18.58 6.65 -1.71
N VAL A 137 19.09 6.82 -2.93
CA VAL A 137 18.40 7.48 -4.04
C VAL A 137 18.54 6.68 -5.33
N GLN A 138 17.42 6.49 -6.02
CA GLN A 138 17.39 6.00 -7.39
C GLN A 138 16.73 7.05 -8.28
N ALA A 139 17.51 7.69 -9.15
CA ALA A 139 17.04 8.66 -10.13
C ALA A 139 17.26 8.15 -11.55
N GLY A 140 16.25 8.29 -12.41
CA GLY A 140 16.41 8.07 -13.84
C GLY A 140 17.20 9.18 -14.52
N GLY A 141 17.18 10.40 -13.93
CA GLY A 141 17.95 11.57 -14.32
C GLY A 141 19.15 11.81 -13.42
N THR A 142 19.46 13.09 -13.18
CA THR A 142 20.58 13.53 -12.37
C THR A 142 20.24 13.56 -10.88
N VAL A 143 21.28 13.42 -10.04
CA VAL A 143 21.22 13.59 -8.59
C VAL A 143 22.04 14.83 -8.21
N THR A 144 21.40 15.80 -7.57
CA THR A 144 22.06 17.02 -7.06
C THR A 144 21.94 17.07 -5.54
N ILE A 145 23.07 17.19 -4.84
CA ILE A 145 23.12 17.28 -3.37
C ILE A 145 23.92 18.49 -2.93
N THR A 146 23.81 18.87 -1.65
CA THR A 146 24.63 19.98 -1.11
C THR A 146 26.11 19.61 -1.06
N ASN A 147 26.95 20.58 -1.23
CA ASN A 147 28.42 20.40 -1.28
C ASN A 147 28.99 19.66 -0.05
N ASN A 148 28.39 19.85 1.13
CA ASN A 148 28.88 19.25 2.36
C ASN A 148 28.44 17.77 2.53
N GLN A 149 27.53 17.29 1.72
CA GLN A 149 26.98 15.93 1.84
C GLN A 149 27.74 14.86 1.05
N ALA A 150 28.49 15.27 0.02
CA ALA A 150 29.19 14.32 -0.88
C ALA A 150 30.18 13.40 -0.16
N GLY A 151 30.72 13.85 0.98
CA GLY A 151 31.66 13.09 1.82
C GLY A 151 31.02 12.32 2.99
N GLU A 152 29.74 12.54 3.29
CA GLU A 152 29.05 12.01 4.47
C GLU A 152 27.89 11.07 4.12
N LEU A 153 27.81 10.64 2.86
CA LEU A 153 26.75 9.72 2.41
C LEU A 153 26.88 8.36 3.09
N ASN A 154 25.77 7.90 3.65
CA ASN A 154 25.64 6.58 4.27
C ASN A 154 24.80 5.57 3.45
N GLY A 155 24.59 5.84 2.16
CA GLY A 155 23.88 4.98 1.23
C GLY A 155 24.18 5.36 -0.22
N ASP A 156 23.99 4.41 -1.13
CA ASP A 156 24.32 4.58 -2.54
C ASP A 156 23.32 5.49 -3.26
N LEU A 157 23.85 6.28 -4.20
CA LEU A 157 23.12 7.13 -5.13
C LEU A 157 23.20 6.54 -6.53
N TYR A 158 22.06 6.33 -7.16
CA TYR A 158 21.95 5.89 -8.55
C TYR A 158 21.41 7.02 -9.42
N GLY A 159 22.05 7.29 -10.56
CA GLY A 159 21.62 8.34 -11.47
C GLY A 159 22.50 8.43 -12.73
N SER A 160 22.05 9.26 -13.70
CA SER A 160 22.77 9.49 -14.96
C SER A 160 23.94 10.49 -14.79
N GLY A 161 23.98 11.22 -13.68
CA GLY A 161 25.04 12.17 -13.33
C GLY A 161 24.85 12.70 -11.91
N PHE A 162 25.94 13.13 -11.29
CA PHE A 162 25.97 13.57 -9.88
C PHE A 162 26.58 14.94 -9.81
N PHE A 163 25.87 15.90 -9.18
CA PHE A 163 26.27 17.30 -9.09
C PHE A 163 26.11 17.81 -7.66
N ASP A 164 27.01 18.72 -7.30
CA ASP A 164 26.83 19.52 -6.09
C ASP A 164 25.86 20.70 -6.34
N SER A 165 25.49 21.39 -5.28
CA SER A 165 24.56 22.55 -5.37
C SER A 165 25.19 23.77 -6.12
N SER A 166 26.48 23.74 -6.42
CA SER A 166 27.17 24.73 -7.26
C SER A 166 27.24 24.31 -8.72
N GLY A 167 26.67 23.12 -9.07
CA GLY A 167 26.69 22.56 -10.41
C GLY A 167 27.99 21.84 -10.78
N ASN A 168 28.93 21.64 -9.85
CA ASN A 168 30.12 20.86 -10.11
C ASN A 168 29.82 19.37 -10.02
N GLN A 169 30.38 18.61 -10.96
CA GLN A 169 30.27 17.16 -10.91
C GLN A 169 31.07 16.60 -9.74
N PHE A 170 30.50 15.68 -8.99
CA PHE A 170 31.20 14.96 -7.92
C PHE A 170 31.17 13.45 -8.14
N SER A 171 32.12 12.75 -7.53
CA SER A 171 32.17 11.29 -7.44
C SER A 171 32.56 10.89 -6.03
N SER A 172 31.90 9.87 -5.51
CA SER A 172 32.22 9.26 -4.20
C SER A 172 32.13 7.73 -4.31
N GLY A 173 32.55 7.02 -3.28
CA GLY A 173 32.35 5.56 -3.21
C GLY A 173 30.89 5.12 -3.25
N HIS A 174 29.97 6.05 -3.05
CA HIS A 174 28.52 5.83 -3.06
C HIS A 174 27.80 6.26 -4.36
N THR A 175 28.52 6.82 -5.35
CA THR A 175 27.93 7.18 -6.64
C THR A 175 27.98 6.01 -7.61
N GLN A 176 26.80 5.54 -8.04
CA GLN A 176 26.62 4.42 -8.95
C GLN A 176 25.99 4.93 -10.26
N GLY A 177 26.20 4.23 -11.36
CA GLY A 177 25.50 4.53 -12.62
C GLY A 177 23.97 4.38 -12.50
N THR A 178 23.27 4.55 -13.59
CA THR A 178 21.81 4.35 -13.64
C THR A 178 21.46 2.93 -13.20
N TYR A 179 20.49 2.80 -12.29
CA TYR A 179 20.03 1.50 -11.83
C TYR A 179 19.24 0.77 -12.95
N PRO A 180 19.68 -0.41 -13.42
CA PRO A 180 19.12 -1.04 -14.62
C PRO A 180 17.67 -1.52 -14.44
N ASN A 181 17.28 -1.86 -13.20
CA ASN A 181 15.95 -2.38 -12.86
C ASN A 181 15.15 -1.37 -12.03
N MET A 182 15.21 -0.09 -12.40
CA MET A 182 14.44 0.94 -11.71
C MET A 182 12.96 0.57 -11.69
N LEU A 183 12.39 0.58 -10.50
CA LEU A 183 10.96 0.32 -10.30
C LEU A 183 10.12 1.36 -11.05
N LYS A 184 8.93 0.97 -11.45
CA LYS A 184 7.98 1.92 -12.02
C LYS A 184 7.57 2.93 -10.96
N THR A 185 7.64 4.20 -11.28
CA THR A 185 7.28 5.32 -10.39
C THR A 185 5.86 5.80 -10.60
N HIS A 186 5.26 5.47 -11.74
CA HIS A 186 3.91 5.89 -12.09
C HIS A 186 2.84 5.08 -11.37
N ILE A 187 2.05 5.76 -10.54
CA ILE A 187 0.91 5.15 -9.84
C ILE A 187 -0.21 4.90 -10.86
N PRO A 188 -0.73 3.67 -11.00
CA PRO A 188 -1.80 3.36 -11.94
C PRO A 188 -3.06 4.20 -11.71
N GLU A 189 -3.73 4.59 -12.81
CA GLU A 189 -4.98 5.38 -12.76
C GLU A 189 -6.09 4.70 -11.95
N SER A 190 -6.09 3.37 -11.86
CA SER A 190 -7.06 2.62 -11.05
C SER A 190 -7.01 2.97 -9.56
N VAL A 191 -5.85 3.41 -9.04
CA VAL A 191 -5.69 3.85 -7.64
C VAL A 191 -6.49 5.13 -7.36
N PHE A 192 -6.71 5.97 -8.39
CA PHE A 192 -7.41 7.24 -8.27
C PHE A 192 -8.90 7.15 -8.65
N GLN A 193 -9.44 5.95 -8.81
CA GLN A 193 -10.86 5.76 -9.08
C GLN A 193 -11.65 5.71 -7.79
N LYS A 194 -12.75 6.49 -7.77
CA LYS A 194 -13.66 6.60 -6.63
C LYS A 194 -14.40 5.28 -6.41
N SER A 195 -14.37 4.77 -5.19
CA SER A 195 -15.15 3.62 -4.74
C SER A 195 -16.21 4.03 -3.70
N SER A 196 -17.08 3.09 -3.30
CA SER A 196 -18.17 3.34 -2.34
C SER A 196 -17.63 3.38 -0.91
N TYR A 197 -17.25 4.55 -0.44
CA TYR A 197 -16.76 4.77 0.92
C TYR A 197 -17.72 5.64 1.74
N LYS A 198 -17.58 5.63 3.07
CA LYS A 198 -18.34 6.51 3.97
C LYS A 198 -17.95 7.97 3.73
N ASP A 199 -18.95 8.83 3.54
CA ASP A 199 -18.72 10.24 3.23
C ASP A 199 -18.30 11.04 4.48
N LEU A 200 -17.10 11.63 4.45
CA LEU A 200 -16.59 12.51 5.52
C LEU A 200 -17.34 13.83 5.62
N ASN A 201 -17.98 14.30 4.54
CA ASN A 201 -18.74 15.57 4.59
C ASN A 201 -19.91 15.51 5.58
N THR A 202 -20.36 14.30 5.96
CA THR A 202 -21.43 14.11 6.96
C THR A 202 -20.92 14.11 8.40
N MET A 203 -19.60 14.12 8.62
CA MET A 203 -19.03 14.13 9.96
C MET A 203 -19.10 15.52 10.59
N LEU A 204 -19.44 15.55 11.88
CA LEU A 204 -19.76 16.78 12.60
C LEU A 204 -18.56 17.73 12.75
N ARG A 205 -18.79 19.01 12.54
CA ARG A 205 -17.94 20.09 13.03
C ARG A 205 -17.97 20.09 14.56
N THR A 206 -16.81 20.15 15.20
CA THR A 206 -16.72 20.27 16.64
C THR A 206 -16.80 21.75 17.10
N ASP A 207 -16.36 22.67 16.24
CA ASP A 207 -16.55 24.11 16.41
C ASP A 207 -16.53 24.83 15.02
N GLN A 208 -16.79 26.16 15.02
CA GLN A 208 -16.87 26.90 13.76
C GLN A 208 -15.51 27.22 13.11
N TRP A 209 -14.39 26.83 13.75
CA TRP A 209 -13.05 27.20 13.31
C TRP A 209 -12.12 26.03 13.09
N ASN A 210 -12.31 24.91 13.81
CA ASN A 210 -11.50 23.71 13.72
C ASN A 210 -12.34 22.50 13.27
N TRP A 211 -11.82 21.76 12.33
CA TRP A 211 -12.45 20.55 11.81
C TRP A 211 -11.71 19.34 12.35
N ILE A 212 -12.41 18.52 13.13
CA ILE A 212 -11.84 17.30 13.69
C ILE A 212 -12.64 16.12 13.15
N PHE A 213 -11.96 15.27 12.40
CA PHE A 213 -12.50 14.01 11.90
C PHE A 213 -11.87 12.85 12.70
N ASN A 214 -12.64 12.24 13.59
CA ASN A 214 -12.25 11.01 14.26
C ASN A 214 -12.78 9.83 13.43
N LEU A 215 -11.88 9.10 12.78
CA LEU A 215 -12.24 8.02 11.88
C LEU A 215 -12.47 6.73 12.65
N GLU A 216 -13.53 6.00 12.32
CA GLU A 216 -13.87 4.73 12.95
C GLU A 216 -12.94 3.61 12.46
N ALA A 217 -12.66 2.67 13.35
CA ALA A 217 -11.92 1.47 12.99
C ALA A 217 -12.64 0.69 11.87
N GLY A 218 -11.87 0.09 10.98
CA GLY A 218 -12.40 -0.79 9.94
C GLY A 218 -13.15 -0.13 8.79
N LYS A 219 -13.23 1.21 8.71
CA LYS A 219 -13.95 1.94 7.67
C LYS A 219 -13.01 2.62 6.69
N ASN A 220 -13.39 2.59 5.39
CA ASN A 220 -12.81 3.44 4.35
C ASN A 220 -13.67 4.71 4.21
N TYR A 221 -13.03 5.82 3.85
CA TYR A 221 -13.70 7.11 3.75
C TYR A 221 -13.49 7.78 2.41
N ILE A 222 -14.49 8.56 2.00
CA ILE A 222 -14.38 9.48 0.89
C ILE A 222 -14.61 10.90 1.37
N TRP A 223 -13.82 11.83 0.87
CA TRP A 223 -13.95 13.25 1.16
C TRP A 223 -13.93 14.04 -0.15
N ASP A 224 -15.03 14.72 -0.41
CA ASP A 224 -15.13 15.69 -1.50
C ASP A 224 -14.63 17.05 -0.95
N LEU A 225 -13.32 17.26 -1.03
CA LEU A 225 -12.65 18.46 -0.52
C LEU A 225 -12.83 19.62 -1.50
N LYS A 226 -13.99 20.28 -1.44
CA LYS A 226 -14.33 21.42 -2.27
C LYS A 226 -13.63 22.69 -1.83
N SER A 227 -13.52 23.65 -2.75
CA SER A 227 -12.85 24.93 -2.55
C SER A 227 -13.46 25.77 -1.41
N ASP A 228 -14.77 25.70 -1.20
CA ASP A 228 -15.46 26.39 -0.12
C ASP A 228 -15.12 25.82 1.28
N VAL A 229 -15.00 24.50 1.37
CA VAL A 229 -14.53 23.80 2.58
C VAL A 229 -13.05 24.08 2.82
N ALA A 230 -12.25 23.98 1.77
CA ALA A 230 -10.82 24.23 1.85
C ALA A 230 -10.49 25.71 2.09
N TRP A 231 -11.30 26.62 1.59
CA TRP A 231 -11.13 28.03 1.83
C TRP A 231 -11.28 28.35 3.33
N ASN A 232 -12.22 27.72 4.00
CA ASN A 232 -12.38 27.82 5.46
C ASN A 232 -11.26 27.13 6.24
N VAL A 233 -10.61 26.08 5.69
CA VAL A 233 -9.55 25.33 6.35
C VAL A 233 -8.15 25.86 6.01
N GLY A 234 -7.95 26.44 4.82
CA GLY A 234 -6.62 26.81 4.31
C GLY A 234 -6.26 28.28 4.35
N ASN A 235 -7.23 29.20 4.20
CA ASN A 235 -6.96 30.63 4.00
C ASN A 235 -7.13 31.51 5.25
N TYR A 236 -7.73 31.02 6.31
CA TYR A 236 -7.80 31.77 7.56
C TYR A 236 -6.66 31.37 8.49
N VAL A 237 -5.90 32.39 8.94
CA VAL A 237 -4.91 32.22 10.01
C VAL A 237 -5.62 31.65 11.23
N GLY A 238 -5.33 30.40 11.59
CA GLY A 238 -5.90 29.70 12.74
C GLY A 238 -6.86 28.56 12.43
N ASN A 239 -7.35 28.43 11.20
CA ASN A 239 -8.21 27.29 10.85
C ASN A 239 -7.36 26.06 10.53
N GLU A 240 -7.55 24.99 11.29
CA GLU A 240 -6.82 23.75 11.12
C GLU A 240 -7.78 22.57 11.00
N CYS A 241 -7.43 21.62 10.14
CA CYS A 241 -8.12 20.34 10.02
C CYS A 241 -7.32 19.26 10.75
N THR A 242 -7.94 18.56 11.69
CA THR A 242 -7.34 17.36 12.28
C THR A 242 -8.06 16.13 11.75
N ILE A 243 -7.32 15.27 11.05
CA ILE A 243 -7.79 13.95 10.63
C ILE A 243 -7.14 12.94 11.57
N ASN A 244 -7.94 12.47 12.54
CA ASN A 244 -7.51 11.42 13.45
C ASN A 244 -7.89 10.04 12.86
N ALA A 245 -6.91 9.38 12.27
CA ALA A 245 -7.01 8.07 11.65
C ALA A 245 -6.22 7.00 12.42
N GLU A 246 -5.99 7.19 13.72
CA GLU A 246 -5.22 6.26 14.57
C GLU A 246 -5.81 4.84 14.55
N GLU A 247 -7.14 4.73 14.53
CA GLU A 247 -7.87 3.46 14.47
C GLU A 247 -8.05 2.91 13.03
N SER A 248 -7.55 3.63 12.02
CA SER A 248 -7.77 3.31 10.59
C SER A 248 -6.60 2.53 9.97
N SER A 249 -6.03 1.56 10.71
CA SER A 249 -4.94 0.72 10.22
C SER A 249 -5.35 -0.04 8.96
N GLY A 250 -4.56 0.13 7.88
CA GLY A 250 -4.79 -0.51 6.59
C GLY A 250 -5.98 0.05 5.80
N LYS A 251 -6.57 1.16 6.21
CA LYS A 251 -7.74 1.76 5.56
C LYS A 251 -7.36 2.90 4.62
N VAL A 252 -8.30 3.25 3.74
CA VAL A 252 -8.11 4.25 2.70
C VAL A 252 -9.02 5.45 2.96
N ILE A 253 -8.47 6.64 2.78
CA ILE A 253 -9.19 7.90 2.77
C ILE A 253 -9.01 8.50 1.38
N PHE A 254 -10.05 8.41 0.57
CA PHE A 254 -10.05 8.92 -0.79
C PHE A 254 -10.48 10.39 -0.77
N ILE A 255 -9.66 11.28 -1.30
CA ILE A 255 -9.91 12.72 -1.29
C ILE A 255 -9.99 13.23 -2.73
N ASP A 256 -11.23 13.50 -3.17
CA ASP A 256 -11.47 14.22 -4.42
C ASP A 256 -11.30 15.72 -4.15
N ASN A 257 -10.08 16.22 -4.34
CA ASN A 257 -9.74 17.58 -4.00
C ASN A 257 -9.94 18.55 -5.18
N SER A 258 -10.79 19.54 -5.00
CA SER A 258 -10.86 20.73 -5.87
C SER A 258 -9.96 21.88 -5.37
N THR A 259 -9.31 21.71 -4.24
CA THR A 259 -8.32 22.61 -3.67
C THR A 259 -6.94 22.02 -3.68
N GLU A 260 -5.93 22.87 -3.78
CA GLU A 260 -4.54 22.51 -3.75
C GLU A 260 -3.88 22.61 -2.36
N TYR A 261 -4.66 22.83 -1.29
CA TYR A 261 -4.09 23.11 0.04
C TYR A 261 -4.84 22.43 1.18
N LEU A 262 -4.10 21.72 2.04
CA LEU A 262 -4.58 21.12 3.29
C LEU A 262 -3.66 21.55 4.44
N LYS A 263 -4.21 22.20 5.48
CA LYS A 263 -3.48 22.61 6.67
C LYS A 263 -4.02 21.91 7.91
N GLY A 264 -3.14 21.55 8.85
CA GLY A 264 -3.54 21.06 10.18
C GLY A 264 -2.74 19.86 10.67
N ASN A 265 -3.43 18.78 11.05
CA ASN A 265 -2.82 17.58 11.59
C ASN A 265 -3.38 16.32 10.91
N ILE A 266 -2.51 15.37 10.62
CA ILE A 266 -2.86 14.03 10.19
C ILE A 266 -2.26 13.05 11.20
N ILE A 267 -3.11 12.25 11.83
CA ILE A 267 -2.72 11.28 12.85
C ILE A 267 -3.03 9.89 12.28
N GLY A 268 -2.02 9.16 11.86
CA GLY A 268 -2.14 7.76 11.44
C GLY A 268 -1.94 6.78 12.59
N PRO A 269 -2.13 5.48 12.34
CA PRO A 269 -1.88 4.42 13.30
C PRO A 269 -0.45 4.48 13.85
N SER A 270 -0.30 4.36 15.17
CA SER A 270 1.02 4.32 15.81
C SER A 270 1.76 3.00 15.57
N GLN A 271 1.01 1.93 15.23
CA GLN A 271 1.51 0.59 14.94
C GLN A 271 0.67 -0.06 13.83
N GLY A 272 1.20 -1.14 13.24
CA GLY A 272 0.51 -1.90 12.20
C GLY A 272 0.58 -1.25 10.82
N LYS A 273 -0.41 -1.56 9.97
CA LYS A 273 -0.46 -1.07 8.58
C LYS A 273 -0.72 0.44 8.53
N PRO A 274 -0.16 1.16 7.56
CA PRO A 274 -0.43 2.59 7.41
C PRO A 274 -1.88 2.86 7.01
N VAL A 275 -2.39 4.03 7.38
CA VAL A 275 -3.56 4.61 6.70
C VAL A 275 -3.11 5.22 5.38
N THR A 276 -3.91 5.09 4.33
CA THR A 276 -3.59 5.61 2.99
C THR A 276 -4.51 6.77 2.63
N PHE A 277 -3.92 7.92 2.31
CA PHE A 277 -4.63 9.07 1.76
C PHE A 277 -4.39 9.11 0.23
N ILE A 278 -5.45 9.19 -0.55
CA ILE A 278 -5.40 9.27 -2.01
C ILE A 278 -5.98 10.62 -2.44
N PHE A 279 -5.16 11.45 -3.08
CA PHE A 279 -5.57 12.73 -3.63
C PHE A 279 -5.66 12.65 -5.16
N THR A 280 -6.78 13.08 -5.72
CA THR A 280 -7.04 13.00 -7.17
C THR A 280 -6.39 14.10 -8.00
N LYS A 281 -5.84 15.14 -7.35
CA LYS A 281 -5.20 16.29 -8.02
C LYS A 281 -3.97 16.77 -7.25
N THR A 282 -3.35 17.83 -7.74
CA THR A 282 -2.27 18.55 -7.04
C THR A 282 -2.69 18.90 -5.61
N ILE A 283 -1.79 18.65 -4.67
CA ILE A 283 -2.01 18.97 -3.26
C ILE A 283 -0.74 19.48 -2.58
N LYS A 284 -0.89 20.54 -1.80
CA LYS A 284 0.09 21.05 -0.85
C LYS A 284 -0.40 20.78 0.57
N ILE A 285 0.35 19.97 1.30
CA ILE A 285 0.03 19.60 2.67
C ILE A 285 0.93 20.38 3.63
N ASN A 286 0.33 21.30 4.39
CA ASN A 286 0.94 22.00 5.51
C ASN A 286 0.34 21.46 6.81
N ALA A 287 0.54 20.18 7.07
CA ALA A 287 0.02 19.49 8.22
C ALA A 287 1.12 18.73 8.95
N LYS A 288 1.10 18.77 10.28
CA LYS A 288 1.90 17.84 11.07
C LYS A 288 1.38 16.42 10.87
N ILE A 289 2.24 15.50 10.47
CA ILE A 289 1.89 14.10 10.24
C ILE A 289 2.53 13.25 11.33
N THR A 290 1.74 12.40 12.00
CA THR A 290 2.22 11.44 13.00
C THR A 290 1.70 10.04 12.71
N GLY A 291 2.46 9.01 13.13
CA GLY A 291 2.08 7.61 12.91
C GLY A 291 2.42 7.10 11.51
N ASN A 292 1.82 5.98 11.13
CA ASN A 292 2.08 5.27 9.88
C ASN A 292 1.14 5.77 8.78
N VAL A 293 1.67 6.50 7.80
CA VAL A 293 0.86 7.19 6.78
C VAL A 293 1.44 6.97 5.38
N ARG A 294 0.55 6.63 4.43
CA ARG A 294 0.84 6.69 2.99
C ARG A 294 0.03 7.81 2.35
N ILE A 295 0.64 8.55 1.45
CA ILE A 295 -0.04 9.57 0.64
C ILE A 295 0.26 9.32 -0.82
N PHE A 296 -0.79 9.14 -1.62
CA PHE A 296 -0.72 9.00 -3.06
C PHE A 296 -1.40 10.18 -3.72
N THR A 297 -0.78 10.74 -4.75
CA THR A 297 -1.39 11.83 -5.54
C THR A 297 -1.22 11.58 -7.04
N SER A 298 -2.26 11.87 -7.81
CA SER A 298 -2.24 11.73 -9.27
C SER A 298 -1.45 12.84 -9.97
N ALA A 299 -1.10 13.92 -9.26
CA ALA A 299 -0.45 15.11 -9.79
C ALA A 299 0.66 15.61 -8.85
N ASP A 300 1.03 16.89 -8.90
CA ASP A 300 2.11 17.45 -8.10
C ASP A 300 1.79 17.40 -6.59
N PHE A 301 2.81 17.14 -5.79
CA PHE A 301 2.73 17.03 -4.34
C PHE A 301 3.74 17.96 -3.65
N THR A 302 3.28 18.71 -2.66
CA THR A 302 4.17 19.50 -1.79
C THR A 302 3.88 19.19 -0.32
N PHE A 303 4.91 18.82 0.43
CA PHE A 303 4.87 18.75 1.90
C PHE A 303 5.57 19.98 2.47
N ASP A 304 4.80 20.86 3.13
CA ASP A 304 5.20 22.23 3.42
C ASP A 304 5.41 22.49 4.91
N ASN A 305 6.63 22.93 5.29
CA ASN A 305 7.04 23.55 6.57
C ASN A 305 6.61 22.83 7.86
N GLN A 306 6.26 21.55 7.82
CA GLN A 306 5.83 20.77 8.98
C GLN A 306 6.76 19.56 9.19
N ALA A 307 6.53 18.82 10.27
CA ALA A 307 7.23 17.59 10.56
C ALA A 307 6.34 16.36 10.30
N ALA A 308 6.90 15.36 9.65
CA ALA A 308 6.31 14.03 9.55
C ALA A 308 7.11 13.05 10.41
N THR A 309 6.46 12.49 11.43
CA THR A 309 7.04 11.55 12.38
C THR A 309 6.29 10.22 12.35
N GLY A 310 7.01 9.12 12.37
CA GLY A 310 6.50 7.78 12.14
C GLY A 310 7.05 7.20 10.84
N LEU A 311 6.37 6.23 10.26
CA LEU A 311 6.73 5.68 8.96
C LEU A 311 5.89 6.34 7.87
N ILE A 312 6.54 7.00 6.94
CA ILE A 312 5.89 7.87 5.96
C ILE A 312 6.21 7.42 4.53
N MET A 313 5.20 7.23 3.71
CA MET A 313 5.37 6.98 2.28
C MET A 313 4.62 8.04 1.48
N PHE A 314 5.35 8.79 0.64
CA PHE A 314 4.77 9.73 -0.30
C PHE A 314 5.04 9.29 -1.73
N MET A 315 3.99 9.19 -2.54
CA MET A 315 4.09 8.82 -3.95
C MET A 315 3.28 9.78 -4.82
N SER A 316 3.85 10.22 -5.94
CA SER A 316 3.25 11.24 -6.82
C SER A 316 3.48 10.91 -8.29
N ASN A 317 2.43 11.05 -9.12
CA ASN A 317 2.56 11.03 -10.58
C ASN A 317 3.07 12.36 -11.14
N GLY A 318 3.13 13.40 -10.31
CA GLY A 318 3.69 14.71 -10.63
C GLY A 318 5.06 14.95 -9.99
N LYS A 319 5.45 16.22 -9.95
CA LYS A 319 6.61 16.70 -9.20
C LYS A 319 6.35 16.58 -7.69
N MET A 320 7.37 16.22 -6.94
CA MET A 320 7.33 16.18 -5.48
C MET A 320 8.27 17.22 -4.89
N GLU A 321 7.77 18.03 -3.96
CA GLU A 321 8.55 19.02 -3.23
C GLU A 321 8.40 18.83 -1.73
N ILE A 322 9.51 18.62 -1.03
CA ILE A 322 9.56 18.39 0.41
C ILE A 322 10.26 19.59 1.06
N ILE A 323 9.45 20.41 1.73
CA ILE A 323 9.93 21.59 2.48
C ILE A 323 9.95 21.29 3.98
N GLY A 324 9.15 20.34 4.43
CA GLY A 324 9.10 19.83 5.79
C GLY A 324 10.14 18.74 6.07
N SER A 325 10.32 18.41 7.36
CA SER A 325 11.22 17.33 7.78
C SER A 325 10.50 15.97 7.80
N ILE A 326 11.22 14.92 7.39
CA ILE A 326 10.72 13.52 7.40
C ILE A 326 11.75 12.66 8.13
N ASN A 327 11.35 12.03 9.23
CA ASN A 327 12.25 11.25 10.07
C ASN A 327 12.46 9.79 9.59
N LYS A 328 11.47 9.21 8.95
CA LYS A 328 11.55 7.87 8.32
C LYS A 328 10.63 7.88 7.13
N GLY A 329 11.18 7.97 5.92
CA GLY A 329 10.39 8.17 4.72
C GLY A 329 10.77 7.28 3.56
N PHE A 330 9.78 7.03 2.69
CA PHE A 330 9.97 6.59 1.33
C PHE A 330 9.29 7.60 0.39
N LEU A 331 10.02 8.09 -0.59
CA LEU A 331 9.53 9.05 -1.57
C LEU A 331 9.58 8.45 -2.98
N SER A 332 8.51 8.56 -3.74
CA SER A 332 8.48 8.14 -5.15
C SER A 332 7.78 9.17 -6.02
N SER A 333 8.40 9.54 -7.15
CA SER A 333 7.82 10.51 -8.10
C SER A 333 8.05 10.09 -9.54
N ASP A 334 7.00 10.22 -10.36
CA ASP A 334 7.08 9.98 -11.82
C ASP A 334 7.70 11.17 -12.58
N LYS A 335 8.05 12.27 -11.90
CA LYS A 335 8.75 13.41 -12.48
C LYS A 335 10.04 13.71 -11.73
N ASN A 336 10.05 14.70 -10.84
CA ASN A 336 11.21 15.14 -10.09
C ASN A 336 10.92 15.17 -8.60
N ILE A 337 11.96 14.95 -7.78
CA ILE A 337 11.90 15.18 -6.34
C ILE A 337 12.86 16.31 -5.98
N ILE A 338 12.34 17.29 -5.23
CA ILE A 338 13.12 18.39 -4.66
C ILE A 338 12.93 18.37 -3.14
N ILE A 339 14.02 18.24 -2.39
CA ILE A 339 14.04 18.40 -0.93
C ILE A 339 14.69 19.73 -0.62
N ALA A 340 13.93 20.62 0.03
CA ALA A 340 14.45 21.91 0.48
C ALA A 340 15.41 21.74 1.67
N ASN A 341 15.69 22.79 2.42
CA ASN A 341 16.74 22.84 3.46
C ASN A 341 16.46 22.00 4.73
N GLN A 342 15.71 20.90 4.63
CA GLN A 342 15.35 20.04 5.78
C GLN A 342 16.06 18.68 5.72
N ALA A 343 16.12 18.02 6.87
CA ALA A 343 16.65 16.66 6.94
C ALA A 343 15.63 15.64 6.45
N PHE A 344 16.07 14.73 5.60
CA PHE A 344 15.34 13.58 5.14
C PHE A 344 16.07 12.29 5.53
N TYR A 345 15.38 11.42 6.26
CA TYR A 345 15.87 10.08 6.59
C TYR A 345 15.02 9.07 5.87
N GLY A 346 15.58 8.34 4.91
CA GLY A 346 14.78 7.40 4.15
C GLY A 346 15.40 6.91 2.86
N GLN A 347 14.54 6.59 1.90
CA GLN A 347 14.89 6.22 0.54
C GLN A 347 14.04 7.02 -0.45
N ALA A 348 14.58 7.32 -1.61
CA ALA A 348 13.89 8.02 -2.66
C ALA A 348 14.05 7.33 -4.01
N GLN A 349 12.97 7.28 -4.78
CA GLN A 349 12.92 6.79 -6.15
C GLN A 349 12.27 7.84 -7.04
N VAL A 350 12.89 8.17 -8.16
CA VAL A 350 12.37 9.21 -9.05
C VAL A 350 12.71 8.92 -10.50
N LYS A 351 11.74 9.05 -11.38
CA LYS A 351 11.95 8.86 -12.82
C LYS A 351 12.80 9.95 -13.45
N GLY A 352 12.65 11.19 -12.98
CA GLY A 352 13.43 12.34 -13.41
C GLY A 352 14.61 12.62 -12.49
N ASN A 353 14.79 13.89 -12.12
CA ASN A 353 15.90 14.36 -11.32
C ASN A 353 15.58 14.37 -9.83
N PHE A 354 16.59 14.07 -9.02
CA PHE A 354 16.56 14.25 -7.57
C PHE A 354 17.45 15.43 -7.18
N GLU A 355 16.91 16.36 -6.42
CA GLU A 355 17.65 17.51 -5.90
C GLU A 355 17.41 17.65 -4.40
N THR A 356 18.46 17.86 -3.61
CA THR A 356 18.34 18.23 -2.21
C THR A 356 19.28 19.38 -1.83
N LYS A 357 18.72 20.32 -1.05
CA LYS A 357 19.47 21.40 -0.37
C LYS A 357 19.62 21.12 1.13
N GLY A 358 18.97 20.08 1.62
CA GLY A 358 19.04 19.60 2.99
C GLY A 358 19.97 18.39 3.14
N THR A 359 20.02 17.85 4.35
CA THR A 359 20.74 16.61 4.63
C THR A 359 19.91 15.39 4.27
N ILE A 360 20.55 14.35 3.73
CA ILE A 360 19.91 13.08 3.43
C ILE A 360 20.64 11.94 4.13
N HIS A 361 19.87 11.02 4.74
CA HIS A 361 20.40 9.86 5.43
C HIS A 361 19.62 8.61 5.01
N TYR A 362 20.34 7.53 4.79
CA TYR A 362 19.75 6.25 4.44
C TYR A 362 18.92 5.66 5.60
N SER A 363 17.72 5.23 5.28
CA SER A 363 16.88 4.40 6.15
C SER A 363 15.89 3.60 5.30
N ASP A 364 15.88 2.29 5.41
CA ASP A 364 14.96 1.37 4.74
C ASP A 364 13.75 0.97 5.61
N ALA A 365 13.56 1.65 6.74
CA ALA A 365 12.56 1.31 7.74
C ALA A 365 11.14 1.28 7.19
N VAL A 366 10.80 2.13 6.21
CA VAL A 366 9.46 2.19 5.63
C VAL A 366 9.19 0.96 4.78
N LEU A 367 10.08 0.63 3.85
CA LEU A 367 9.87 -0.48 2.92
C LEU A 367 9.93 -1.87 3.58
N LYS A 368 10.55 -1.95 4.77
CA LYS A 368 10.56 -3.17 5.60
C LYS A 368 9.36 -3.29 6.54
N ALA A 369 8.56 -2.25 6.66
CA ALA A 369 7.44 -2.25 7.58
C ALA A 369 6.18 -2.88 6.95
N PRO A 370 5.37 -3.63 7.72
CA PRO A 370 4.16 -4.26 7.22
C PRO A 370 3.18 -3.25 6.60
N GLY A 371 2.66 -3.57 5.41
CA GLY A 371 1.66 -2.77 4.72
C GLY A 371 2.17 -1.50 4.01
N PHE A 372 3.48 -1.24 4.03
CA PHE A 372 4.08 -0.21 3.18
C PHE A 372 4.47 -0.80 1.82
N THR A 373 3.46 -1.20 1.08
CA THR A 373 3.60 -1.75 -0.28
C THR A 373 3.34 -0.66 -1.32
N VAL A 374 3.89 -0.81 -2.51
CA VAL A 374 3.55 0.04 -3.65
C VAL A 374 2.27 -0.48 -4.32
N PRO A 375 1.49 0.40 -5.01
CA PRO A 375 0.33 -0.03 -5.78
C PRO A 375 0.67 -1.10 -6.82
N LYS A 376 -0.23 -2.07 -7.00
CA LYS A 376 -0.10 -3.12 -8.02
C LYS A 376 0.11 -2.51 -9.40
N GLY A 377 1.07 -3.06 -10.14
CA GLY A 377 1.45 -2.56 -11.48
C GLY A 377 2.61 -1.56 -11.47
N MET A 378 3.17 -1.26 -10.29
CA MET A 378 4.41 -0.48 -10.15
C MET A 378 5.68 -1.35 -10.05
N ASN A 379 5.53 -2.66 -9.95
CA ASN A 379 6.64 -3.64 -9.94
C ASN A 379 7.01 -4.09 -11.35
#